data_0752560e738538fe0179f4e213351a69
#
_entry.id   0752560e738538fe0179f4e213351a69
#
_cell.length_a   1.000
_cell.length_b   1.000
_cell.length_c   1.000
_cell.angle_alpha   90.00
_cell.angle_beta   90.00
_cell.angle_gamma   90.00
#
_symmetry.space_group_name_H-M   'P 1'
#
loop_
_entity.id
_entity.type
_entity.pdbx_description
1 polymer ?
#
loop_
_entity_poly.entity_id
_entity_poly.type
_entity_poly.pdbx_seq_one_letter_code
_entity_poly.pdbx_strand_id
1 'polypeptide(L)'
;MANSVELQQNLQVAPLQNELTMSVLMTPDLANFTGNVHGGDLLKMLDQVAYACASRYSGSYVVTLSVDQVIFREPIHVGELVTFLASVNYVGKTSMEVGIRVQAENIQNRTIRHTNICYFTMVAVDQYGKPTGCHPLKSKIARKNAAKKPHRCVKHCVFKVTIFPHVISSRQKNAS
;
A
#
# COMPACT_ATOMS: atom_id res chain seq x y z
N MET A 1 13.70 19.06 -34.80
CA MET A 1 14.31 19.02 -33.46
C MET A 1 13.37 19.72 -32.53
N ALA A 2 12.44 18.97 -31.87
CA ALA A 2 11.50 19.54 -30.90
C ALA A 2 12.28 19.88 -29.64
N ASN A 3 12.13 21.12 -29.19
CA ASN A 3 12.86 21.70 -28.07
C ASN A 3 12.62 20.90 -26.78
N SER A 4 13.68 20.38 -26.17
CA SER A 4 13.71 19.73 -24.86
C SER A 4 13.14 20.59 -23.69
N VAL A 5 12.90 21.87 -23.94
CA VAL A 5 12.34 22.83 -22.97
C VAL A 5 10.80 22.73 -22.89
N GLU A 6 10.11 22.35 -23.96
CA GLU A 6 8.64 22.20 -23.96
C GLU A 6 8.13 20.92 -23.27
N LEU A 7 8.95 19.89 -23.15
CA LEU A 7 8.62 18.64 -22.43
C LEU A 7 8.62 18.79 -20.89
N GLN A 8 9.27 19.82 -20.36
CA GLN A 8 9.31 20.04 -18.90
C GLN A 8 8.13 20.83 -18.34
N GLN A 9 7.32 21.47 -19.18
CA GLN A 9 6.22 22.34 -18.73
C GLN A 9 4.92 21.61 -18.32
N ASN A 10 4.84 20.29 -18.49
CA ASN A 10 3.65 19.49 -18.17
C ASN A 10 3.78 18.56 -16.95
N LEU A 11 4.85 18.70 -16.16
CA LEU A 11 5.00 17.93 -14.90
C LEU A 11 4.15 18.58 -13.80
N GLN A 12 2.90 18.12 -13.67
CA GLN A 12 2.06 18.48 -12.54
C GLN A 12 2.42 17.62 -11.33
N VAL A 13 2.84 18.24 -10.24
CA VAL A 13 3.01 17.54 -8.96
C VAL A 13 1.64 17.19 -8.39
N ALA A 14 1.32 15.90 -8.30
CA ALA A 14 0.06 15.46 -7.72
C ALA A 14 -0.03 15.85 -6.23
N PRO A 15 -1.19 16.32 -5.74
CA PRO A 15 -1.37 16.64 -4.34
C PRO A 15 -1.21 15.38 -3.47
N LEU A 16 -0.75 15.57 -2.23
CA LEU A 16 -0.69 14.48 -1.25
C LEU A 16 -2.10 13.94 -0.99
N GLN A 17 -2.30 12.67 -1.29
CA GLN A 17 -3.58 11.97 -1.12
C GLN A 17 -3.41 10.86 -0.10
N ASN A 18 -4.31 10.81 0.88
CA ASN A 18 -4.32 9.77 1.91
C ASN A 18 -5.16 8.54 1.54
N GLU A 19 -5.75 8.52 0.35
CA GLU A 19 -6.60 7.43 -0.15
C GLU A 19 -6.11 6.97 -1.52
N LEU A 20 -6.27 5.66 -1.76
CA LEU A 20 -5.97 5.02 -3.04
C LEU A 20 -7.01 3.94 -3.32
N THR A 21 -7.55 3.96 -4.53
CA THR A 21 -8.36 2.85 -5.06
C THR A 21 -7.61 2.21 -6.20
N MET A 22 -7.48 0.87 -6.16
CA MET A 22 -6.91 0.08 -7.23
C MET A 22 -7.82 -1.11 -7.51
N SER A 23 -8.08 -1.41 -8.77
CA SER A 23 -8.87 -2.58 -9.18
C SER A 23 -8.05 -3.47 -10.10
N VAL A 24 -8.11 -4.78 -9.89
CA VAL A 24 -7.37 -5.80 -10.65
C VAL A 24 -8.33 -6.93 -11.03
N LEU A 25 -8.33 -7.32 -12.30
CA LEU A 25 -9.06 -8.48 -12.76
C LEU A 25 -8.26 -9.75 -12.37
N MET A 26 -8.94 -10.71 -11.75
CA MET A 26 -8.30 -11.97 -11.34
C MET A 26 -8.20 -12.91 -12.53
N THR A 27 -6.98 -13.04 -13.05
CA THR A 27 -6.65 -13.85 -14.21
C THR A 27 -6.35 -15.32 -13.84
N PRO A 28 -6.44 -16.28 -14.78
CA PRO A 28 -6.24 -17.71 -14.48
C PRO A 28 -4.86 -18.08 -13.92
N ASP A 29 -3.81 -17.30 -14.20
CA ASP A 29 -2.46 -17.46 -13.67
C ASP A 29 -2.36 -17.20 -12.15
N LEU A 30 -3.35 -16.55 -11.56
CA LEU A 30 -3.45 -16.32 -10.12
C LEU A 30 -4.17 -17.45 -9.39
N ALA A 31 -4.62 -18.49 -10.11
CA ALA A 31 -5.40 -19.58 -9.54
C ALA A 31 -4.54 -20.53 -8.70
N ASN A 32 -5.08 -20.93 -7.55
CA ASN A 32 -4.55 -22.03 -6.75
C ASN A 32 -5.10 -23.38 -7.26
N PHE A 33 -4.72 -24.47 -6.59
CA PHE A 33 -5.14 -25.84 -6.97
C PHE A 33 -6.67 -26.08 -6.93
N THR A 34 -7.43 -25.22 -6.27
CA THR A 34 -8.90 -25.30 -6.19
C THR A 34 -9.61 -24.35 -7.17
N GLY A 35 -8.86 -23.61 -8.00
CA GLY A 35 -9.42 -22.66 -8.97
C GLY A 35 -9.79 -21.29 -8.38
N ASN A 36 -9.44 -21.05 -7.11
CA ASN A 36 -9.58 -19.76 -6.47
C ASN A 36 -8.27 -18.96 -6.58
N VAL A 37 -8.32 -17.65 -6.34
CA VAL A 37 -7.12 -16.80 -6.27
C VAL A 37 -6.23 -17.27 -5.12
N HIS A 38 -4.93 -17.42 -5.41
CA HIS A 38 -3.94 -17.81 -4.41
C HIS A 38 -3.76 -16.72 -3.35
N GLY A 39 -3.85 -17.09 -2.06
CA GLY A 39 -3.73 -16.13 -0.96
C GLY A 39 -2.41 -15.37 -0.94
N GLY A 40 -1.32 -15.98 -1.41
CA GLY A 40 -0.01 -15.34 -1.55
C GLY A 40 0.00 -14.23 -2.59
N ASP A 41 -0.68 -14.42 -3.73
CA ASP A 41 -0.79 -13.39 -4.77
C ASP A 41 -1.65 -12.22 -4.28
N LEU A 42 -2.72 -12.50 -3.52
CA LEU A 42 -3.51 -11.46 -2.91
C LEU A 42 -2.71 -10.66 -1.87
N LEU A 43 -1.87 -11.32 -1.04
CA LEU A 43 -0.97 -10.65 -0.10
C LEU A 43 0.05 -9.76 -0.81
N LYS A 44 0.62 -10.23 -1.93
CA LYS A 44 1.52 -9.42 -2.77
C LYS A 44 0.83 -8.17 -3.30
N MET A 45 -0.41 -8.28 -3.78
CA MET A 45 -1.20 -7.12 -4.24
C MET A 45 -1.50 -6.16 -3.09
N LEU A 46 -1.85 -6.67 -1.92
CA LEU A 46 -2.09 -5.86 -0.72
C LEU A 46 -0.87 -5.06 -0.32
N ASP A 47 0.33 -5.66 -0.34
CA ASP A 47 1.59 -4.98 -0.06
C ASP A 47 1.89 -3.87 -1.09
N GLN A 48 1.67 -4.13 -2.38
CA GLN A 48 1.82 -3.14 -3.44
C GLN A 48 0.86 -1.95 -3.27
N VAL A 49 -0.39 -2.21 -2.89
CA VAL A 49 -1.40 -1.17 -2.61
C VAL A 49 -1.02 -0.35 -1.40
N ALA A 50 -0.56 -1.00 -0.32
CA ALA A 50 -0.08 -0.33 0.89
C ALA A 50 1.11 0.59 0.57
N TYR A 51 2.08 0.06 -0.19
CA TYR A 51 3.24 0.81 -0.68
C TYR A 51 2.81 2.05 -1.48
N ALA A 52 1.96 1.87 -2.48
CA ALA A 52 1.52 2.94 -3.36
C ALA A 52 0.75 4.03 -2.59
N CYS A 53 -0.14 3.63 -1.67
CA CYS A 53 -0.91 4.55 -0.84
C CYS A 53 0.01 5.37 0.09
N ALA A 54 0.93 4.70 0.81
CA ALA A 54 1.85 5.34 1.73
C ALA A 54 2.87 6.25 1.01
N SER A 55 3.42 5.80 -0.15
CA SER A 55 4.36 6.59 -0.94
C SER A 55 3.72 7.86 -1.51
N ARG A 56 2.49 7.76 -2.04
CA ARG A 56 1.74 8.94 -2.53
C ARG A 56 1.46 9.94 -1.43
N TYR A 57 1.17 9.44 -0.23
CA TYR A 57 0.91 10.29 0.92
C TYR A 57 2.18 10.97 1.45
N SER A 58 3.27 10.23 1.64
CA SER A 58 4.50 10.75 2.23
C SER A 58 5.37 11.54 1.25
N GLY A 59 5.23 11.29 -0.05
CA GLY A 59 6.16 11.79 -1.06
C GLY A 59 7.57 11.17 -0.96
N SER A 60 7.72 10.08 -0.19
CA SER A 60 8.99 9.42 0.11
C SER A 60 8.94 7.94 -0.29
N TYR A 61 10.11 7.32 -0.40
CA TYR A 61 10.18 5.88 -0.46
C TYR A 61 9.73 5.28 0.88
N VAL A 62 8.95 4.21 0.84
CA VAL A 62 8.45 3.54 2.04
C VAL A 62 8.78 2.05 2.01
N VAL A 63 8.87 1.45 3.18
CA VAL A 63 9.05 0.00 3.34
C VAL A 63 7.98 -0.55 4.27
N THR A 64 7.56 -1.78 4.02
CA THR A 64 6.65 -2.50 4.89
C THR A 64 7.39 -2.95 6.15
N LEU A 65 6.93 -2.50 7.32
CA LEU A 65 7.48 -2.92 8.61
C LEU A 65 6.73 -4.15 9.15
N SER A 66 5.41 -4.11 9.08
CA SER A 66 4.57 -5.23 9.55
C SER A 66 3.26 -5.26 8.81
N VAL A 67 2.69 -6.45 8.75
CA VAL A 67 1.31 -6.71 8.33
C VAL A 67 0.59 -7.25 9.54
N ASP A 68 -0.53 -6.62 9.90
CA ASP A 68 -1.39 -7.13 10.94
C ASP A 68 -2.18 -8.35 10.42
N GLN A 69 -3.00 -8.91 11.28
CA GLN A 69 -3.80 -10.08 10.94
C GLN A 69 -4.60 -9.88 9.66
N VAL A 70 -4.35 -10.72 8.66
CA VAL A 70 -5.13 -10.80 7.42
C VAL A 70 -6.07 -12.00 7.52
N ILE A 71 -7.37 -11.74 7.47
CA ILE A 71 -8.40 -12.78 7.51
C ILE A 71 -9.10 -12.83 6.16
N PHE A 72 -8.93 -13.92 5.46
CA PHE A 72 -9.66 -14.24 4.24
C PHE A 72 -11.03 -14.83 4.63
N ARG A 73 -12.07 -14.04 4.52
CA ARG A 73 -13.42 -14.46 4.93
C ARG A 73 -14.13 -15.25 3.86
N GLU A 74 -13.87 -14.91 2.61
CA GLU A 74 -14.50 -15.52 1.44
C GLU A 74 -13.46 -15.73 0.34
N PRO A 75 -13.57 -16.82 -0.45
CA PRO A 75 -12.71 -17.06 -1.59
C PRO A 75 -12.95 -15.99 -2.67
N ILE A 76 -11.89 -15.67 -3.40
CA ILE A 76 -11.94 -14.84 -4.59
C ILE A 76 -11.76 -15.75 -5.80
N HIS A 77 -12.63 -15.62 -6.81
CA HIS A 77 -12.62 -16.48 -7.97
C HIS A 77 -11.91 -15.82 -9.16
N VAL A 78 -11.37 -16.65 -10.03
CA VAL A 78 -10.86 -16.21 -11.34
C VAL A 78 -12.00 -15.55 -12.12
N GLY A 79 -11.72 -14.44 -12.79
CA GLY A 79 -12.71 -13.63 -13.52
C GLY A 79 -13.44 -12.58 -12.70
N GLU A 80 -13.25 -12.55 -11.37
CA GLU A 80 -13.76 -11.44 -10.53
C GLU A 80 -12.86 -10.21 -10.62
N LEU A 81 -13.47 -9.02 -10.54
CA LEU A 81 -12.77 -7.76 -10.39
C LEU A 81 -12.56 -7.47 -8.90
N VAL A 82 -11.32 -7.45 -8.46
CA VAL A 82 -10.98 -7.17 -7.06
C VAL A 82 -10.58 -5.71 -6.90
N THR A 83 -11.30 -5.00 -6.03
CA THR A 83 -11.05 -3.60 -5.72
C THR A 83 -10.48 -3.45 -4.32
N PHE A 84 -9.32 -2.81 -4.25
CA PHE A 84 -8.61 -2.46 -3.03
C PHE A 84 -8.88 -0.99 -2.71
N LEU A 85 -9.50 -0.75 -1.55
CA LEU A 85 -9.78 0.59 -1.02
C LEU A 85 -8.81 0.84 0.14
N ALA A 86 -7.76 1.58 -0.12
CA ALA A 86 -6.71 1.86 0.83
C ALA A 86 -6.79 3.28 1.38
N SER A 87 -6.43 3.45 2.64
CA SER A 87 -6.31 4.77 3.27
C SER A 87 -5.21 4.79 4.33
N VAL A 88 -4.48 5.93 4.41
CA VAL A 88 -3.60 6.22 5.53
C VAL A 88 -4.45 6.64 6.71
N ASN A 89 -4.55 5.78 7.74
CA ASN A 89 -5.40 5.97 8.91
C ASN A 89 -4.70 6.70 10.05
N TYR A 90 -3.39 6.49 10.19
CA TYR A 90 -2.57 7.08 11.23
C TYR A 90 -1.17 7.40 10.70
N VAL A 91 -0.58 8.49 11.22
CA VAL A 91 0.79 8.90 10.91
C VAL A 91 1.52 9.21 12.20
N GLY A 92 2.63 8.47 12.43
CA GLY A 92 3.59 8.72 13.49
C GLY A 92 4.71 9.67 13.05
N LYS A 93 5.86 9.58 13.72
CA LYS A 93 7.03 10.40 13.35
C LYS A 93 7.62 9.98 11.99
N THR A 94 7.81 8.68 11.80
CA THR A 94 8.45 8.07 10.62
C THR A 94 7.63 6.92 10.02
N SER A 95 6.50 6.58 10.63
CA SER A 95 5.66 5.44 10.25
C SER A 95 4.22 5.86 9.97
N MET A 96 3.54 5.07 9.17
CA MET A 96 2.14 5.25 8.80
C MET A 96 1.41 3.92 8.91
N GLU A 97 0.14 3.96 9.34
CA GLU A 97 -0.77 2.82 9.24
C GLU A 97 -1.62 2.99 7.99
N VAL A 98 -1.60 2.00 7.12
CA VAL A 98 -2.46 1.92 5.93
C VAL A 98 -3.48 0.82 6.15
N GLY A 99 -4.76 1.18 6.19
CA GLY A 99 -5.86 0.24 6.18
C GLY A 99 -6.31 -0.06 4.75
N ILE A 100 -6.57 -1.32 4.44
CA ILE A 100 -7.05 -1.75 3.12
C ILE A 100 -8.30 -2.60 3.30
N ARG A 101 -9.38 -2.19 2.63
CA ARG A 101 -10.60 -2.96 2.48
C ARG A 101 -10.63 -3.56 1.09
N VAL A 102 -10.90 -4.87 0.98
CA VAL A 102 -10.96 -5.59 -0.29
C VAL A 102 -12.40 -5.98 -0.61
N GLN A 103 -12.79 -5.74 -1.85
CA GLN A 103 -14.08 -6.12 -2.41
C GLN A 103 -13.83 -6.93 -3.68
N ALA A 104 -14.55 -8.05 -3.83
CA ALA A 104 -14.59 -8.84 -5.06
C ALA A 104 -15.94 -8.63 -5.73
N GLU A 105 -15.92 -8.31 -7.01
CA GLU A 105 -17.09 -8.11 -7.85
C GLU A 105 -17.14 -9.23 -8.90
N ASN A 106 -18.26 -9.96 -8.93
CA ASN A 106 -18.60 -10.78 -10.07
C ASN A 106 -19.25 -9.88 -11.14
N ILE A 107 -18.50 -9.59 -12.21
CA ILE A 107 -18.91 -8.65 -13.25
C ILE A 107 -20.16 -9.10 -13.99
N GLN A 108 -20.34 -10.43 -14.16
CA GLN A 108 -21.46 -11.00 -14.95
C GLN A 108 -22.81 -10.80 -14.24
N ASN A 109 -22.86 -11.15 -12.93
CA ASN A 109 -24.09 -11.03 -12.15
C ASN A 109 -24.17 -9.72 -11.32
N ARG A 110 -23.15 -8.84 -11.41
CA ARG A 110 -23.06 -7.54 -10.74
C ARG A 110 -23.15 -7.61 -9.22
N THR A 111 -22.65 -8.70 -8.63
CA THR A 111 -22.63 -8.86 -7.17
C THR A 111 -21.27 -8.46 -6.61
N ILE A 112 -21.29 -7.65 -5.53
CA ILE A 112 -20.09 -7.20 -4.84
C ILE A 112 -20.07 -7.82 -3.44
N ARG A 113 -18.93 -8.43 -3.07
CA ARG A 113 -18.70 -9.05 -1.76
C ARG A 113 -17.53 -8.36 -1.06
N HIS A 114 -17.63 -8.22 0.25
CA HIS A 114 -16.49 -7.80 1.06
C HIS A 114 -15.69 -9.03 1.50
N THR A 115 -14.45 -9.17 1.03
CA THR A 115 -13.64 -10.37 1.23
C THR A 115 -12.69 -10.27 2.41
N ASN A 116 -12.01 -9.14 2.61
CA ASN A 116 -11.12 -8.96 3.75
C ASN A 116 -10.85 -7.49 4.10
N ILE A 117 -10.31 -7.28 5.32
CA ILE A 117 -9.70 -6.04 5.79
C ILE A 117 -8.35 -6.39 6.38
N CYS A 118 -7.34 -5.59 6.09
CA CYS A 118 -6.02 -5.70 6.69
C CYS A 118 -5.41 -4.32 6.96
N TYR A 119 -4.36 -4.31 7.77
CA TYR A 119 -3.62 -3.10 8.11
C TYR A 119 -2.13 -3.35 7.94
N PHE A 120 -1.45 -2.37 7.37
CA PHE A 120 -0.01 -2.38 7.15
C PHE A 120 0.63 -1.25 7.94
N THR A 121 1.74 -1.53 8.60
CA THR A 121 2.61 -0.48 9.13
C THR A 121 3.73 -0.25 8.13
N MET A 122 3.76 0.96 7.58
CA MET A 122 4.74 1.40 6.58
C MET A 122 5.69 2.41 7.22
N VAL A 123 6.97 2.39 6.85
CA VAL A 123 7.98 3.33 7.33
C VAL A 123 8.57 4.10 6.16
N ALA A 124 8.53 5.42 6.24
CA ALA A 124 9.21 6.28 5.28
C ALA A 124 10.72 6.25 5.52
N VAL A 125 11.49 6.10 4.45
CA VAL A 125 12.96 6.02 4.51
C VAL A 125 13.60 6.99 3.52
N ASP A 126 14.79 7.47 3.87
CA ASP A 126 15.63 8.29 3.02
C ASP A 126 16.41 7.45 1.99
N GLN A 127 17.24 8.10 1.18
CA GLN A 127 18.09 7.46 0.18
C GLN A 127 19.13 6.48 0.77
N TYR A 128 19.39 6.54 2.07
CA TYR A 128 20.30 5.65 2.79
C TYR A 128 19.55 4.53 3.54
N GLY A 129 18.22 4.43 3.35
CA GLY A 129 17.38 3.45 4.05
C GLY A 129 17.09 3.79 5.52
N LYS A 130 17.38 5.02 5.98
CA LYS A 130 17.10 5.45 7.35
C LYS A 130 15.68 6.02 7.46
N PRO A 131 14.95 5.74 8.57
CA PRO A 131 13.63 6.32 8.79
C PRO A 131 13.64 7.85 8.71
N THR A 132 12.74 8.40 7.89
CA THR A 132 12.56 9.86 7.69
C THR A 132 11.19 10.32 8.13
N GLY A 133 11.04 11.64 8.35
CA GLY A 133 9.80 12.22 8.86
C GLY A 133 8.62 12.14 7.88
N CYS A 134 7.44 11.80 8.40
CA CYS A 134 6.19 11.81 7.64
C CYS A 134 5.39 13.09 7.92
N HIS A 135 4.68 13.59 6.89
CA HIS A 135 3.75 14.71 7.07
C HIS A 135 2.55 14.31 7.94
N PRO A 136 2.14 15.14 8.91
CA PRO A 136 0.98 14.82 9.75
C PRO A 136 -0.32 14.82 8.93
N LEU A 137 -1.26 13.93 9.27
CA LEU A 137 -2.57 13.87 8.65
C LEU A 137 -3.35 15.18 8.89
N LYS A 138 -3.73 15.85 7.80
CA LYS A 138 -4.51 17.11 7.84
C LYS A 138 -6.02 16.88 7.95
N SER A 139 -6.53 15.66 7.74
CA SER A 139 -7.96 15.37 7.68
C SER A 139 -8.59 15.18 9.07
N LYS A 140 -9.74 15.85 9.30
CA LYS A 140 -10.56 15.66 10.52
C LYS A 140 -11.17 14.26 10.62
N ILE A 141 -11.34 13.55 9.51
CA ILE A 141 -11.93 12.20 9.44
C ILE A 141 -10.93 11.16 9.94
N ALA A 142 -9.66 11.28 9.59
CA ALA A 142 -8.60 10.39 10.05
C ALA A 142 -8.43 10.43 11.59
N ARG A 143 -8.64 11.58 12.24
CA ARG A 143 -8.60 11.72 13.70
C ARG A 143 -9.69 10.92 14.40
N LYS A 144 -10.89 10.77 13.80
CA LYS A 144 -11.97 9.95 14.36
C LYS A 144 -11.68 8.45 14.26
N ASN A 145 -11.01 8.00 13.21
CA ASN A 145 -10.63 6.59 13.04
C ASN A 145 -9.43 6.21 13.93
N ALA A 146 -8.49 7.12 14.15
CA ALA A 146 -7.37 6.95 15.07
C ALA A 146 -7.83 6.89 16.55
N ALA A 147 -8.95 7.54 16.91
CA ALA A 147 -9.53 7.48 18.25
C ALA A 147 -10.26 6.14 18.54
N LYS A 148 -10.66 5.41 17.50
CA LYS A 148 -11.24 4.06 17.63
C LYS A 148 -10.14 3.00 17.59
N LYS A 149 -9.39 2.85 18.70
CA LYS A 149 -8.31 1.88 18.95
C LYS A 149 -7.15 1.98 17.95
N PRO A 150 -6.07 2.70 18.27
CA PRO A 150 -4.80 2.47 17.58
C PRO A 150 -4.44 1.00 17.78
N HIS A 151 -4.32 0.24 16.69
CA HIS A 151 -3.86 -1.13 16.77
C HIS A 151 -2.54 -1.16 17.57
N ARG A 152 -2.39 -2.19 18.39
CA ARG A 152 -1.35 -2.34 19.43
C ARG A 152 0.07 -2.18 18.90
N CYS A 153 0.28 -2.30 17.60
CA CYS A 153 1.58 -2.30 16.94
C CYS A 153 2.21 -0.90 16.82
N VAL A 154 1.44 0.16 16.50
CA VAL A 154 2.01 1.49 16.23
C VAL A 154 2.60 2.16 17.49
N LYS A 155 2.11 1.83 18.70
CA LYS A 155 2.63 2.39 19.95
C LYS A 155 3.92 1.74 20.45
N HIS A 156 4.30 0.54 19.97
CA HIS A 156 5.49 -0.20 20.42
C HIS A 156 6.63 -0.25 19.40
N CYS A 157 6.42 0.20 18.17
CA CYS A 157 7.46 0.20 17.14
C CYS A 157 8.39 1.42 17.23
N VAL A 158 8.94 1.69 18.41
CA VAL A 158 10.24 2.38 18.52
C VAL A 158 11.33 1.30 18.43
N PHE A 159 11.25 0.42 17.45
CA PHE A 159 12.34 -0.48 17.15
C PHE A 159 13.35 0.23 16.25
N LYS A 160 14.62 0.11 16.59
CA LYS A 160 15.72 0.40 15.67
C LYS A 160 15.52 -0.51 14.47
N VAL A 161 14.98 0.02 13.38
CA VAL A 161 14.87 -0.68 12.11
C VAL A 161 16.30 -0.83 11.60
N THR A 162 16.89 -1.97 11.87
CA THR A 162 18.13 -2.38 11.20
C THR A 162 17.70 -2.96 9.86
N ILE A 163 17.53 -2.09 8.87
CA ILE A 163 17.26 -2.50 7.49
C ILE A 163 18.55 -3.12 6.97
N PHE A 164 18.47 -4.38 6.55
CA PHE A 164 19.59 -5.11 5.95
C PHE A 164 20.25 -4.30 4.84
N PRO A 165 21.55 -4.00 4.91
CA PRO A 165 22.23 -3.15 3.93
C PRO A 165 22.36 -3.77 2.52
N HIS A 166 21.93 -5.00 2.32
CA HIS A 166 22.15 -5.74 1.06
C HIS A 166 21.14 -5.48 -0.06
N VAL A 167 20.02 -4.77 0.16
CA VAL A 167 18.99 -4.59 -0.86
C VAL A 167 19.27 -3.39 -1.79
N ILE A 168 20.14 -2.47 -1.41
CA ILE A 168 20.39 -1.22 -2.17
C ILE A 168 21.57 -1.35 -3.14
N SER A 169 22.45 -2.36 -2.97
CA SER A 169 23.70 -2.47 -3.77
C SER A 169 23.53 -2.94 -5.21
N SER A 170 22.37 -3.44 -5.64
CA SER A 170 22.19 -4.03 -6.97
C SER A 170 21.73 -3.06 -8.08
N ARG A 171 21.36 -1.82 -7.74
CA ARG A 171 20.87 -0.84 -8.75
C ARG A 171 21.90 0.16 -9.28
N GLN A 172 23.12 0.22 -8.72
CA GLN A 172 24.14 1.18 -9.17
C GLN A 172 25.17 0.63 -10.17
N LYS A 173 25.07 -0.63 -10.58
CA LYS A 173 26.08 -1.24 -11.51
C LYS A 173 25.70 -1.25 -12.99
N ASN A 174 24.55 -0.71 -13.39
CA ASN A 174 24.11 -0.69 -14.79
C ASN A 174 23.96 0.72 -15.38
N ALA A 175 24.69 1.71 -14.88
CA ALA A 175 24.78 3.04 -15.48
C ALA A 175 26.28 3.42 -15.58
N SER A 176 26.98 2.78 -16.53
CA SER A 176 28.27 3.23 -17.08
C SER A 176 28.37 2.73 -18.51
#